data_ed2fc4d9316a70a9498a22742c77b29e
#
_entry.id   ed2fc4d9316a70a9498a22742c77b29e
#
_cell.length_a   1.000
_cell.length_b   1.000
_cell.length_c   1.000
_cell.angle_alpha   90.00
_cell.angle_beta   90.00
_cell.angle_gamma   90.00
#
_symmetry.space_group_name_H-M   'P 1'
#
loop_
_entity.id
_entity.type
_entity.pdbx_description
1 polymer ?
#
loop_
_entity_poly.entity_id
_entity_poly.type
_entity_poly.pdbx_seq_one_letter_code
_entity_poly.pdbx_strand_id
1 'polypeptide(L)' 'MATAKIGDLISFKRDGKELEGEVSAIRENSVMVNYGFSKDKGEPLITVVNHKNYKIKKS' A
#
# COMPACT_ATOMS: atom_id res chain seq x y z
N MET A 1 0.82 -11.51 14.79
CA MET A 1 0.23 -11.07 13.50
C MET A 1 1.29 -10.39 12.67
N ALA A 2 1.33 -10.72 11.41
CA ALA A 2 2.32 -10.15 10.52
C ALA A 2 1.88 -8.76 10.06
N THR A 3 2.72 -7.78 10.37
CA THR A 3 2.52 -6.41 9.91
C THR A 3 3.49 -6.16 8.78
N ALA A 4 3.03 -5.51 7.72
CA ALA A 4 3.90 -5.17 6.60
C ALA A 4 5.01 -4.23 7.07
N LYS A 5 6.15 -4.33 6.42
CA LYS A 5 7.30 -3.48 6.70
C LYS A 5 7.56 -2.56 5.52
N ILE A 6 8.29 -1.49 5.76
CA ILE A 6 8.66 -0.58 4.67
C ILE A 6 9.41 -1.38 3.61
N GLY A 7 8.96 -1.23 2.36
CA GLY A 7 9.52 -1.96 1.23
C GLY A 7 8.77 -3.23 0.87
N ASP A 8 7.86 -3.68 1.72
CA ASP A 8 7.06 -4.88 1.43
C ASP A 8 6.03 -4.58 0.37
N LEU A 9 5.78 -5.59 -0.47
CA LEU A 9 4.67 -5.51 -1.43
C LEU A 9 3.42 -6.06 -0.77
N ILE A 10 2.34 -5.32 -0.89
CA ILE A 10 1.05 -5.72 -0.35
C ILE A 10 -0.01 -5.59 -1.42
N SER A 11 -1.10 -6.30 -1.25
CA SER A 11 -2.28 -6.16 -2.09
C SER A 11 -3.44 -5.65 -1.24
N PHE A 12 -4.26 -4.81 -1.82
CA PHE A 12 -5.40 -4.23 -1.12
C PHE A 12 -6.51 -3.97 -2.13
N LYS A 13 -7.73 -3.88 -1.64
CA LYS A 13 -8.88 -3.59 -2.50
C LYS A 13 -9.26 -2.13 -2.39
N ARG A 14 -9.52 -1.52 -3.53
CA ARG A 14 -9.98 -0.15 -3.59
C ARG A 14 -10.97 -0.04 -4.75
N ASP A 15 -12.17 0.49 -4.46
CA ASP A 15 -13.23 0.68 -5.46
C ASP A 15 -13.56 -0.61 -6.22
N GLY A 16 -13.56 -1.74 -5.49
CA GLY A 16 -13.87 -3.04 -6.07
C GLY A 16 -12.76 -3.65 -6.88
N LYS A 17 -11.60 -3.02 -6.91
CA LYS A 17 -10.44 -3.53 -7.65
C LYS A 17 -9.32 -3.89 -6.69
N GLU A 18 -8.61 -4.94 -7.02
CA GLU A 18 -7.44 -5.33 -6.25
C GLU A 18 -6.21 -4.62 -6.82
N LEU A 19 -5.52 -3.90 -5.95
CA LEU A 19 -4.33 -3.15 -6.32
C LEU A 19 -3.15 -3.67 -5.53
N GLU A 20 -1.96 -3.43 -6.06
CA GLU A 20 -0.73 -3.78 -5.39
C GLU A 20 0.11 -2.54 -5.21
N GLY A 21 0.85 -2.51 -4.11
CA GLY A 21 1.72 -1.39 -3.86
C GLY A 21 2.82 -1.72 -2.88
N GLU A 22 3.78 -0.83 -2.78
CA GLU A 22 4.90 -0.95 -1.88
C GLU A 22 4.67 -0.08 -0.66
N VAL A 23 4.91 -0.64 0.52
CA VAL A 23 4.76 0.10 1.77
C VAL A 23 5.85 1.16 1.85
N SER A 24 5.44 2.42 1.98
CA SER A 24 6.39 3.53 2.10
C SER A 24 6.50 4.05 3.53
N ALA A 25 5.47 3.84 4.35
CA ALA A 25 5.52 4.22 5.76
C ALA A 25 4.55 3.36 6.55
N ILE A 26 4.82 3.20 7.83
CA ILE A 26 3.98 2.40 8.71
C ILE A 26 3.45 3.32 9.81
N ARG A 27 2.15 3.25 10.01
CA ARG A 27 1.49 4.00 11.08
C ARG A 27 0.87 3.03 12.07
N GLU A 28 0.33 3.57 13.16
CA GLU A 28 -0.21 2.77 14.23
C GLU A 28 -1.34 1.85 13.77
N ASN A 29 -2.28 2.38 12.98
CA ASN A 29 -3.45 1.61 12.54
C ASN A 29 -3.48 1.37 11.04
N SER A 30 -2.48 1.83 10.32
CA SER A 30 -2.49 1.76 8.85
C SER A 30 -1.07 1.83 8.31
N VAL A 31 -0.97 1.64 6.99
CA VAL A 31 0.29 1.82 6.29
C VAL A 31 0.07 2.76 5.13
N MET A 32 1.10 3.51 4.79
CA MET A 32 1.09 4.31 3.56
C MET A 32 1.71 3.47 2.45
N VAL A 33 1.00 3.39 1.34
CA VAL A 33 1.37 2.50 0.24
C VAL A 33 1.52 3.31 -1.03
N ASN A 34 2.63 3.12 -1.71
CA ASN A 34 2.86 3.69 -3.02
C ASN A 34 2.42 2.66 -4.05
N TYR A 35 1.36 2.96 -4.80
CA TYR A 35 0.80 2.03 -5.76
C TYR A 35 0.98 2.49 -7.22
N GLY A 36 1.75 3.53 -7.44
CA GLY A 36 2.00 4.01 -8.79
C GLY A 36 2.61 5.40 -8.79
N PHE A 37 2.58 6.00 -9.97
CA PHE A 37 3.14 7.34 -10.15
C PHE A 37 2.25 8.12 -11.10
N SER A 38 1.90 9.34 -10.72
CA SER A 38 1.11 10.21 -11.57
C SER A 38 2.01 11.02 -12.48
N LYS A 39 1.95 10.75 -13.77
CA LYS A 39 2.75 11.50 -14.75
C LYS A 39 2.27 12.93 -14.90
N ASP A 40 0.98 13.14 -14.73
CA ASP A 40 0.39 14.47 -14.89
C ASP A 40 0.84 15.43 -13.80
N LYS A 41 0.97 14.92 -12.59
CA LYS A 41 1.37 15.74 -11.44
C LYS A 41 2.84 15.57 -11.07
N GLY A 42 3.51 14.59 -11.64
CA GLY A 42 4.88 14.29 -11.30
C GLY A 42 5.05 13.81 -9.87
N GLU A 43 4.05 13.14 -9.32
CA GLU A 43 4.05 12.73 -7.93
C GLU A 43 3.73 11.26 -7.79
N PRO A 44 4.29 10.59 -6.76
CA PRO A 44 3.90 9.21 -6.50
C PRO A 44 2.47 9.14 -5.99
N LEU A 45 1.78 8.06 -6.36
CA LEU A 45 0.42 7.82 -5.90
C LEU A 45 0.50 7.06 -4.59
N ILE A 46 0.13 7.74 -3.51
CA ILE A 46 0.19 7.16 -2.18
C ILE A 46 -1.21 7.11 -1.59
N THR A 47 -1.53 5.98 -0.97
CA THR A 47 -2.80 5.81 -0.27
C THR A 47 -2.53 5.23 1.10
N VAL A 48 -3.52 5.38 1.98
CA VAL A 48 -3.44 4.83 3.33
C VAL A 48 -4.34 3.60 3.38
N VAL A 49 -3.80 2.48 3.84
CA VAL A 49 -4.52 1.22 3.92
C VAL A 49 -4.48 0.73 5.37
N ASN A 50 -5.64 0.45 5.92
CA ASN A 50 -5.74 -0.07 7.28
C ASN A 50 -5.07 -1.43 7.37
N HIS A 51 -4.43 -1.72 8.51
CA HIS A 51 -3.73 -2.99 8.72
C HIS A 51 -4.60 -4.23 8.49
N LYS A 52 -5.91 -4.10 8.59
CA LYS A 52 -6.83 -5.21 8.37
C LYS A 52 -7.27 -5.33 6.91
N ASN A 53 -6.93 -4.39 6.06
CA ASN A 53 -7.46 -4.31 4.71
C ASN A 53 -6.45 -4.63 3.63
N TYR A 54 -5.31 -5.20 3.98
CA TYR A 54 -4.32 -5.60 2.98
C TYR A 54 -3.79 -6.99 3.28
N LYS A 55 -3.17 -7.58 2.27
CA LYS A 55 -2.45 -8.83 2.42
C LYS A 55 -1.01 -8.62 1.97
N ILE A 56 -0.09 -9.18 2.71
CA ILE A 56 1.32 -9.10 2.36
C ILE A 56 1.60 -10.10 1.25
N LYS A 57 2.18 -9.60 0.17
CA LYS A 57 2.61 -10.45 -0.92
C LYS A 57 4.07 -10.83 -0.72
N LYS A 58 4.32 -12.11 -0.67
CA LYS A 58 5.69 -12.59 -0.66
C LYS A 58 6.13 -12.83 -2.08
N SER A 59 7.19 -12.17 -2.46
CA SER A 59 7.79 -12.38 -3.76
C SER A 59 8.61 -13.68 -3.78
#